data_6e8ab00b7f812bec6d43350255614118
#
_entry.id   6e8ab00b7f812bec6d43350255614118
#
_cell.length_a   1.000
_cell.length_b   1.000
_cell.length_c   1.000
_cell.angle_alpha   90.00
_cell.angle_beta   90.00
_cell.angle_gamma   90.00
#
_symmetry.space_group_name_H-M   'P 1'
#
loop_
_entity.id
_entity.type
_entity.pdbx_description
1 polymer ?
#
loop_
_entity_poly.entity_id
_entity_poly.type
_entity_poly.pdbx_seq_one_letter_code
_entity_poly.pdbx_strand_id
1 'polypeptide(L)'
;MTTRQQWSVVLVIVLLLGATLAAATHFLGDELFPLAVGMQAPPIEGTTIIEPTRVKTLADYKGKVVLLNVWATWCGPCRDEMPSMEKLHREFGSQGLAIVAVSVDEPGSMVAIRNFAMELGLTFEILHDPAKVTARHYQITGYPESFIIGREGTIRRKVFAAADWNSETNRTLIRELLGSGTSTTALR
;
A
#
# COMPACT_ATOMS: atom_id res chain seq x y z
N MET A 1 27.12 -25.91 -42.96
CA MET A 1 25.80 -25.86 -42.29
C MET A 1 24.75 -25.56 -43.33
N THR A 2 23.68 -26.34 -43.39
CA THR A 2 22.56 -26.07 -44.31
C THR A 2 21.76 -24.87 -43.82
N THR A 3 21.16 -24.10 -44.70
CA THR A 3 20.33 -22.94 -44.37
C THR A 3 19.27 -23.25 -43.29
N ARG A 4 18.75 -24.47 -43.32
CA ARG A 4 17.77 -24.98 -42.33
C ARG A 4 18.37 -25.09 -40.91
N GLN A 5 19.62 -25.49 -40.81
CA GLN A 5 20.36 -25.62 -39.54
C GLN A 5 20.70 -24.23 -38.94
N GLN A 6 20.98 -23.26 -39.81
CA GLN A 6 21.23 -21.85 -39.36
C GLN A 6 19.96 -21.23 -38.76
N TRP A 7 18.81 -21.40 -39.40
CA TRP A 7 17.54 -20.91 -38.87
C TRP A 7 17.13 -21.60 -37.58
N SER A 8 17.39 -22.89 -37.41
CA SER A 8 17.16 -23.58 -36.12
C SER A 8 18.02 -23.03 -34.99
N VAL A 9 19.29 -22.74 -35.26
CA VAL A 9 20.19 -22.12 -34.27
C VAL A 9 19.74 -20.72 -33.88
N VAL A 10 19.34 -19.90 -34.85
CA VAL A 10 18.81 -18.55 -34.60
C VAL A 10 17.55 -18.60 -33.73
N LEU A 11 16.64 -19.53 -34.05
CA LEU A 11 15.40 -19.71 -33.29
C LEU A 11 15.66 -20.12 -31.84
N VAL A 12 16.59 -21.05 -31.61
CA VAL A 12 16.99 -21.45 -30.25
C VAL A 12 17.61 -20.27 -29.48
N ILE A 13 18.47 -19.48 -30.11
CA ILE A 13 19.06 -18.30 -29.46
C ILE A 13 17.99 -17.28 -29.09
N VAL A 14 17.04 -17.00 -29.98
CA VAL A 14 15.94 -16.05 -29.70
C VAL A 14 15.06 -16.56 -28.55
N LEU A 15 14.75 -17.86 -28.52
CA LEU A 15 13.99 -18.46 -27.42
C LEU A 15 14.74 -18.39 -26.08
N LEU A 16 16.04 -18.66 -26.07
CA LEU A 16 16.86 -18.56 -24.87
C LEU A 16 16.97 -17.12 -24.38
N LEU A 17 17.18 -16.15 -25.27
CA LEU A 17 17.19 -14.73 -24.91
C LEU A 17 15.83 -14.25 -24.38
N GLY A 18 14.73 -14.71 -24.98
CA GLY A 18 13.38 -14.42 -24.50
C GLY A 18 13.11 -15.02 -23.13
N ALA A 19 13.53 -16.25 -22.89
CA ALA A 19 13.39 -16.90 -21.60
C ALA A 19 14.25 -16.26 -20.51
N THR A 20 15.51 -15.88 -20.83
CA THR A 20 16.37 -15.17 -19.87
C THR A 20 15.85 -13.78 -19.54
N LEU A 21 15.35 -13.04 -20.53
CA LEU A 21 14.74 -11.72 -20.30
C LEU A 21 13.47 -11.84 -19.44
N ALA A 22 12.60 -12.80 -19.72
CA ALA A 22 11.41 -13.06 -18.92
C ALA A 22 11.76 -13.47 -17.48
N ALA A 23 12.79 -14.30 -17.29
CA ALA A 23 13.30 -14.66 -15.98
C ALA A 23 13.89 -13.44 -15.26
N ALA A 24 14.67 -12.62 -15.94
CA ALA A 24 15.25 -11.39 -15.38
C ALA A 24 14.17 -10.41 -14.93
N THR A 25 13.14 -10.17 -15.73
CA THR A 25 12.02 -9.29 -15.34
C THR A 25 11.21 -9.87 -14.18
N HIS A 26 11.11 -11.18 -14.07
CA HIS A 26 10.40 -11.82 -12.96
C HIS A 26 11.18 -11.80 -11.64
N PHE A 27 12.50 -12.02 -11.68
CA PHE A 27 13.34 -12.11 -10.47
C PHE A 27 13.96 -10.78 -10.05
N LEU A 28 14.19 -9.84 -10.98
CA LEU A 28 14.84 -8.56 -10.71
C LEU A 28 13.88 -7.37 -10.87
N GLY A 29 12.61 -7.62 -11.20
CA GLY A 29 11.63 -6.58 -11.49
C GLY A 29 11.49 -5.55 -10.36
N ASP A 30 11.45 -6.02 -9.11
CA ASP A 30 11.30 -5.17 -7.93
C ASP A 30 12.53 -4.29 -7.67
N GLU A 31 13.73 -4.76 -8.01
CA GLU A 31 14.96 -3.98 -7.89
C GLU A 31 15.14 -2.99 -9.04
N LEU A 32 14.69 -3.37 -10.25
CA LEU A 32 14.83 -2.55 -11.46
C LEU A 32 13.76 -1.46 -11.55
N PHE A 33 12.59 -1.67 -10.94
CA PHE A 33 11.46 -0.75 -10.99
C PHE A 33 10.96 -0.43 -9.56
N PRO A 34 11.69 0.42 -8.82
CA PRO A 34 11.28 0.80 -7.46
C PRO A 34 9.92 1.53 -7.50
N LEU A 35 9.06 1.18 -6.54
CA LEU A 35 7.76 1.81 -6.39
C LEU A 35 7.91 3.30 -6.07
N ALA A 36 7.41 4.17 -6.94
CA ALA A 36 7.59 5.61 -6.89
C ALA A 36 6.28 6.39 -6.86
N VAL A 37 6.37 7.65 -6.42
CA VAL A 37 5.26 8.62 -6.54
C VAL A 37 4.89 8.80 -8.01
N GLY A 38 3.59 8.84 -8.30
CA GLY A 38 3.04 8.91 -9.66
C GLY A 38 2.65 7.55 -10.25
N MET A 39 3.12 6.44 -9.69
CA MET A 39 2.72 5.10 -10.14
C MET A 39 1.35 4.71 -9.57
N GLN A 40 0.70 3.78 -10.25
CA GLN A 40 -0.49 3.12 -9.71
C GLN A 40 -0.11 2.32 -8.46
N ALA A 41 -0.91 2.46 -7.41
CA ALA A 41 -0.72 1.74 -6.16
C ALA A 41 -0.93 0.23 -6.40
N PRO A 42 0.01 -0.62 -5.97
CA PRO A 42 -0.16 -2.06 -6.02
C PRO A 42 -1.38 -2.53 -5.20
N PRO A 43 -1.88 -3.74 -5.44
CA PRO A 43 -2.95 -4.30 -4.62
C PRO A 43 -2.48 -4.47 -3.17
N ILE A 44 -3.41 -4.26 -2.24
CA ILE A 44 -3.28 -4.66 -0.85
C ILE A 44 -4.18 -5.86 -0.60
N GLU A 45 -3.85 -6.65 0.40
CA GLU A 45 -4.70 -7.74 0.86
C GLU A 45 -4.55 -7.89 2.37
N GLY A 46 -5.66 -8.08 3.05
CA GLY A 46 -5.65 -8.33 4.48
C GLY A 46 -7.03 -8.62 5.02
N THR A 47 -7.08 -9.37 6.12
CA THR A 47 -8.31 -9.71 6.81
C THR A 47 -8.64 -8.61 7.83
N THR A 48 -9.87 -8.09 7.83
CA THR A 48 -10.27 -7.09 8.82
C THR A 48 -10.26 -7.67 10.24
N ILE A 49 -9.80 -6.88 11.21
CA ILE A 49 -9.74 -7.32 12.62
C ILE A 49 -11.12 -7.41 13.27
N ILE A 50 -12.16 -6.76 12.68
CA ILE A 50 -13.52 -6.78 13.21
C ILE A 50 -14.24 -8.05 12.76
N GLU A 51 -14.15 -8.39 11.47
CA GLU A 51 -14.74 -9.57 10.85
C GLU A 51 -13.63 -10.46 10.27
N PRO A 52 -13.07 -11.42 11.04
CA PRO A 52 -11.85 -12.15 10.64
C PRO A 52 -12.00 -13.03 9.39
N THR A 53 -13.20 -13.19 8.87
CA THR A 53 -13.45 -13.90 7.60
C THR A 53 -13.52 -12.98 6.39
N ARG A 54 -13.54 -11.65 6.60
CA ARG A 54 -13.67 -10.67 5.53
C ARG A 54 -12.29 -10.18 5.10
N VAL A 55 -11.90 -10.55 3.90
CA VAL A 55 -10.72 -10.02 3.22
C VAL A 55 -11.08 -8.69 2.56
N LYS A 56 -10.20 -7.70 2.68
CA LYS A 56 -10.30 -6.43 1.97
C LYS A 56 -9.10 -6.20 1.08
N THR A 57 -9.34 -5.46 0.02
CA THR A 57 -8.36 -5.09 -1.00
C THR A 57 -8.39 -3.58 -1.24
N LEU A 58 -7.45 -3.05 -2.02
CA LEU A 58 -7.46 -1.62 -2.37
C LEU A 58 -8.75 -1.21 -3.13
N ALA A 59 -9.38 -2.14 -3.84
CA ALA A 59 -10.61 -1.89 -4.58
C ALA A 59 -11.81 -1.51 -3.67
N ASP A 60 -11.81 -1.93 -2.40
CA ASP A 60 -12.83 -1.58 -1.42
C ASP A 60 -12.82 -0.08 -1.05
N TYR A 61 -11.74 0.61 -1.38
CA TYR A 61 -11.54 2.04 -1.09
C TYR A 61 -11.56 2.91 -2.36
N LYS A 62 -12.05 2.38 -3.48
CA LYS A 62 -12.10 3.11 -4.76
C LYS A 62 -12.82 4.46 -4.60
N GLY A 63 -12.22 5.52 -5.17
CA GLY A 63 -12.76 6.89 -5.10
C GLY A 63 -12.48 7.62 -3.79
N LYS A 64 -11.81 6.98 -2.82
CA LYS A 64 -11.34 7.64 -1.59
C LYS A 64 -9.86 8.03 -1.73
N VAL A 65 -9.45 9.01 -0.97
CA VAL A 65 -8.04 9.22 -0.66
C VAL A 65 -7.66 8.19 0.39
N VAL A 66 -6.60 7.42 0.16
CA VAL A 66 -6.19 6.35 1.08
C VAL A 66 -4.86 6.70 1.72
N LEU A 67 -4.80 6.69 3.06
CA LEU A 67 -3.56 6.59 3.81
C LEU A 67 -3.34 5.12 4.16
N LEU A 68 -2.52 4.46 3.35
CA LEU A 68 -2.04 3.10 3.62
C LEU A 68 -0.85 3.18 4.56
N ASN A 69 -0.90 2.44 5.66
CA ASN A 69 0.20 2.33 6.63
C ASN A 69 0.52 0.85 6.85
N VAL A 70 1.77 0.47 6.74
CA VAL A 70 2.24 -0.90 7.00
C VAL A 70 3.02 -0.92 8.32
N TRP A 71 2.59 -1.76 9.27
CA TRP A 71 3.01 -1.70 10.65
C TRP A 71 2.98 -3.08 11.36
N ALA A 72 3.43 -3.12 12.62
CA ALA A 72 3.29 -4.27 13.48
C ALA A 72 3.13 -3.86 14.96
N THR A 73 2.55 -4.73 15.79
CA THR A 73 2.30 -4.45 17.23
C THR A 73 3.58 -4.28 18.04
N TRP A 74 4.66 -4.94 17.64
CA TRP A 74 5.99 -4.87 18.27
C TRP A 74 6.84 -3.66 17.81
N CYS A 75 6.34 -2.87 16.87
CA CYS A 75 7.04 -1.71 16.32
C CYS A 75 6.77 -0.46 17.20
N GLY A 76 7.75 -0.03 17.99
CA GLY A 76 7.63 1.14 18.86
C GLY A 76 7.25 2.43 18.10
N PRO A 77 8.00 2.82 17.05
CA PRO A 77 7.66 4.03 16.25
C PRO A 77 6.27 3.96 15.60
N CYS A 78 5.78 2.75 15.24
CA CYS A 78 4.41 2.59 14.74
C CYS A 78 3.38 2.99 15.80
N ARG A 79 3.61 2.57 17.06
CA ARG A 79 2.75 2.92 18.18
C ARG A 79 2.67 4.44 18.39
N ASP A 80 3.81 5.12 18.23
CA ASP A 80 3.91 6.57 18.47
C ASP A 80 3.13 7.40 17.45
N GLU A 81 3.03 6.95 16.18
CA GLU A 81 2.33 7.68 15.12
C GLU A 81 0.80 7.47 15.12
N MET A 82 0.30 6.31 15.61
CA MET A 82 -1.11 5.90 15.54
C MET A 82 -2.10 6.94 16.13
N PRO A 83 -1.82 7.61 17.26
CA PRO A 83 -2.71 8.65 17.78
C PRO A 83 -2.86 9.85 16.83
N SER A 84 -1.83 10.19 16.05
CA SER A 84 -1.90 11.25 15.05
C SER A 84 -2.73 10.85 13.83
N MET A 85 -2.64 9.58 13.44
CA MET A 85 -3.50 8.98 12.40
C MET A 85 -4.97 8.98 12.83
N GLU A 86 -5.27 8.64 14.08
CA GLU A 86 -6.63 8.65 14.61
C GLU A 86 -7.25 10.06 14.58
N LYS A 87 -6.48 11.09 14.94
CA LYS A 87 -6.93 12.49 14.81
C LYS A 87 -7.28 12.84 13.36
N LEU A 88 -6.41 12.45 12.43
CA LEU A 88 -6.63 12.66 10.99
C LEU A 88 -7.88 11.92 10.50
N HIS A 89 -8.07 10.67 10.94
CA HIS A 89 -9.26 9.86 10.63
C HIS A 89 -10.56 10.53 11.07
N ARG A 90 -10.61 10.99 12.31
CA ARG A 90 -11.80 11.67 12.88
C ARG A 90 -12.16 12.93 12.13
N GLU A 91 -11.16 13.67 11.65
CA GLU A 91 -11.40 14.92 10.92
C GLU A 91 -11.81 14.69 9.47
N PHE A 92 -11.14 13.81 8.74
CA PHE A 92 -11.28 13.68 7.30
C PHE A 92 -12.00 12.40 6.84
N GLY A 93 -12.27 11.46 7.73
CA GLY A 93 -12.90 10.18 7.37
C GLY A 93 -14.26 10.35 6.69
N SER A 94 -15.13 11.22 7.21
CA SER A 94 -16.42 11.54 6.62
C SER A 94 -16.32 12.33 5.31
N GLN A 95 -15.17 12.94 5.03
CA GLN A 95 -14.90 13.75 3.82
C GLN A 95 -14.29 12.91 2.68
N GLY A 96 -14.05 11.60 2.91
CA GLY A 96 -13.56 10.69 1.90
C GLY A 96 -12.11 10.25 2.06
N LEU A 97 -11.48 10.47 3.24
CA LEU A 97 -10.24 9.83 3.61
C LEU A 97 -10.52 8.42 4.16
N ALA A 98 -9.81 7.43 3.68
CA ALA A 98 -9.73 6.11 4.31
C ALA A 98 -8.32 5.91 4.87
N ILE A 99 -8.20 5.64 6.18
CA ILE A 99 -6.95 5.16 6.75
C ILE A 99 -7.04 3.64 6.81
N VAL A 100 -6.07 2.97 6.20
CA VAL A 100 -5.98 1.51 6.11
C VAL A 100 -4.62 1.09 6.67
N ALA A 101 -4.62 0.62 7.90
CA ALA A 101 -3.41 0.17 8.57
C ALA A 101 -3.29 -1.36 8.44
N VAL A 102 -2.28 -1.82 7.70
CA VAL A 102 -2.05 -3.25 7.44
C VAL A 102 -0.98 -3.75 8.40
N SER A 103 -1.39 -4.58 9.36
CA SER A 103 -0.48 -5.27 10.28
C SER A 103 0.17 -6.46 9.59
N VAL A 104 1.48 -6.57 9.73
CA VAL A 104 2.29 -7.70 9.28
C VAL A 104 2.71 -8.63 10.42
N ASP A 105 1.99 -8.57 11.54
CA ASP A 105 2.21 -9.50 12.65
C ASP A 105 2.03 -10.96 12.20
N GLU A 106 2.68 -11.88 12.90
CA GLU A 106 2.67 -13.29 12.57
C GLU A 106 1.25 -13.90 12.66
N PRO A 107 1.03 -15.08 12.03
CA PRO A 107 -0.24 -15.80 12.16
C PRO A 107 -0.63 -16.01 13.63
N GLY A 108 -1.92 -15.81 13.94
CA GLY A 108 -2.44 -15.92 15.31
C GLY A 108 -2.42 -14.63 16.13
N SER A 109 -1.83 -13.55 15.64
CA SER A 109 -1.72 -12.27 16.36
C SER A 109 -3.00 -11.42 16.40
N MET A 110 -4.11 -11.89 15.85
CA MET A 110 -5.37 -11.13 15.74
C MET A 110 -5.84 -10.53 17.08
N VAL A 111 -5.68 -11.27 18.19
CA VAL A 111 -6.05 -10.78 19.53
C VAL A 111 -5.11 -9.65 19.98
N ALA A 112 -3.81 -9.79 19.73
CA ALA A 112 -2.84 -8.76 20.07
C ALA A 112 -3.09 -7.47 19.28
N ILE A 113 -3.42 -7.58 17.98
CA ILE A 113 -3.74 -6.44 17.12
C ILE A 113 -5.01 -5.73 17.61
N ARG A 114 -6.05 -6.47 17.99
CA ARG A 114 -7.28 -5.89 18.57
C ARG A 114 -7.03 -5.18 19.89
N ASN A 115 -6.25 -5.79 20.78
CA ASN A 115 -5.91 -5.19 22.06
C ASN A 115 -5.13 -3.88 21.86
N PHE A 116 -4.17 -3.88 20.93
CA PHE A 116 -3.43 -2.68 20.54
C PHE A 116 -4.36 -1.57 20.04
N ALA A 117 -5.31 -1.91 19.14
CA ALA A 117 -6.28 -0.95 18.63
C ALA A 117 -7.18 -0.38 19.73
N MET A 118 -7.66 -1.24 20.63
CA MET A 118 -8.49 -0.81 21.79
C MET A 118 -7.71 0.09 22.75
N GLU A 119 -6.46 -0.26 23.09
CA GLU A 119 -5.61 0.49 23.99
C GLU A 119 -5.38 1.92 23.49
N LEU A 120 -5.16 2.09 22.17
CA LEU A 120 -4.93 3.40 21.56
C LEU A 120 -6.21 4.10 21.07
N GLY A 121 -7.39 3.47 21.25
CA GLY A 121 -8.68 4.02 20.82
C GLY A 121 -8.78 4.24 19.33
N LEU A 122 -8.18 3.35 18.52
CA LEU A 122 -8.16 3.45 17.06
C LEU A 122 -9.51 3.03 16.48
N THR A 123 -10.05 3.86 15.59
CA THR A 123 -11.36 3.62 14.94
C THR A 123 -11.27 3.49 13.43
N PHE A 124 -10.12 3.74 12.83
CA PHE A 124 -9.87 3.52 11.41
C PHE A 124 -9.72 2.02 11.07
N GLU A 125 -9.71 1.71 9.78
CA GLU A 125 -9.61 0.34 9.30
C GLU A 125 -8.24 -0.28 9.60
N ILE A 126 -8.26 -1.44 10.25
CA ILE A 126 -7.06 -2.24 10.50
C ILE A 126 -7.24 -3.61 9.84
N LEU A 127 -6.27 -3.99 9.02
CA LEU A 127 -6.19 -5.27 8.34
C LEU A 127 -5.02 -6.08 8.89
N HIS A 128 -5.14 -7.40 8.89
CA HIS A 128 -4.06 -8.32 9.24
C HIS A 128 -3.62 -9.09 7.98
N ASP A 129 -2.36 -8.95 7.62
CA ASP A 129 -1.68 -9.61 6.48
C ASP A 129 -0.47 -10.40 6.98
N PRO A 130 -0.67 -11.55 7.64
CA PRO A 130 0.42 -12.36 8.16
C PRO A 130 1.31 -12.96 7.07
N ALA A 131 0.83 -13.04 5.83
CA ALA A 131 1.60 -13.46 4.68
C ALA A 131 2.50 -12.36 4.11
N LYS A 132 2.36 -11.12 4.60
CA LYS A 132 3.15 -9.95 4.18
C LYS A 132 3.06 -9.67 2.68
N VAL A 133 1.89 -9.96 2.07
CA VAL A 133 1.62 -9.75 0.64
C VAL A 133 1.73 -8.26 0.30
N THR A 134 1.04 -7.42 1.10
CA THR A 134 1.09 -5.96 0.96
C THR A 134 2.51 -5.42 1.12
N ALA A 135 3.26 -5.91 2.13
CA ALA A 135 4.62 -5.46 2.37
C ALA A 135 5.54 -5.76 1.18
N ARG A 136 5.40 -6.94 0.54
CA ARG A 136 6.16 -7.24 -0.69
C ARG A 136 5.76 -6.38 -1.87
N HIS A 137 4.46 -6.22 -2.15
CA HIS A 137 3.97 -5.41 -3.26
C HIS A 137 4.41 -3.94 -3.14
N TYR A 138 4.46 -3.41 -1.92
CA TYR A 138 4.86 -2.03 -1.65
C TYR A 138 6.36 -1.88 -1.39
N GLN A 139 7.14 -2.97 -1.54
CA GLN A 139 8.60 -2.98 -1.37
C GLN A 139 9.02 -2.38 -0.02
N ILE A 140 8.32 -2.78 1.06
CA ILE A 140 8.54 -2.27 2.41
C ILE A 140 9.90 -2.72 2.92
N THR A 141 10.71 -1.77 3.36
CA THR A 141 12.07 -2.01 3.88
C THR A 141 12.19 -1.85 5.39
N GLY A 142 11.17 -1.25 6.02
CA GLY A 142 11.10 -1.05 7.47
C GLY A 142 9.71 -0.64 7.91
N TYR A 143 9.48 -0.63 9.23
CA TYR A 143 8.18 -0.24 9.80
C TYR A 143 8.33 0.96 10.74
N PRO A 144 7.36 1.90 10.71
CA PRO A 144 6.26 1.99 9.77
C PRO A 144 6.70 2.54 8.41
N GLU A 145 5.99 2.17 7.37
CA GLU A 145 6.09 2.81 6.07
C GLU A 145 4.70 3.11 5.54
N SER A 146 4.48 4.30 5.01
CA SER A 146 3.14 4.78 4.66
C SER A 146 3.09 5.37 3.26
N PHE A 147 1.91 5.26 2.63
CA PHE A 147 1.64 5.78 1.29
C PHE A 147 0.34 6.58 1.31
N ILE A 148 0.37 7.79 0.75
CA ILE A 148 -0.85 8.51 0.42
C ILE A 148 -1.20 8.19 -1.02
N ILE A 149 -2.40 7.65 -1.24
CA ILE A 149 -2.92 7.22 -2.54
C ILE A 149 -4.12 8.11 -2.88
N GLY A 150 -4.09 8.72 -4.05
CA GLY A 150 -5.18 9.56 -4.55
C GLY A 150 -6.43 8.76 -4.93
N ARG A 151 -7.54 9.45 -5.18
CA ARG A 151 -8.84 8.86 -5.54
C ARG A 151 -8.80 7.98 -6.80
N GLU A 152 -7.86 8.27 -7.69
CA GLU A 152 -7.59 7.55 -8.94
C GLU A 152 -6.67 6.31 -8.74
N GLY A 153 -6.23 6.04 -7.50
CA GLY A 153 -5.35 4.92 -7.16
C GLY A 153 -3.86 5.19 -7.38
N THR A 154 -3.46 6.45 -7.65
CA THR A 154 -2.05 6.80 -7.87
C THR A 154 -1.37 7.18 -6.56
N ILE A 155 -0.14 6.71 -6.34
CA ILE A 155 0.69 7.08 -5.18
C ILE A 155 1.04 8.57 -5.28
N ARG A 156 0.66 9.34 -4.27
CA ARG A 156 0.91 10.78 -4.16
C ARG A 156 2.08 11.09 -3.24
N ARG A 157 2.30 10.26 -2.24
CA ARG A 157 3.41 10.41 -1.29
C ARG A 157 3.81 9.06 -0.72
N LYS A 158 5.10 8.89 -0.47
CA LYS A 158 5.69 7.78 0.28
C LYS A 158 6.40 8.37 1.50
N VAL A 159 6.21 7.78 2.67
CA VAL A 159 6.79 8.22 3.94
C VAL A 159 7.47 7.03 4.58
N PHE A 160 8.77 7.14 4.76
CA PHE A 160 9.60 6.19 5.49
C PHE A 160 9.68 6.61 6.96
N ALA A 161 9.58 5.66 7.87
CA ALA A 161 9.52 5.87 9.32
C ALA A 161 8.26 6.61 9.81
N ALA A 162 8.11 6.70 11.14
CA ALA A 162 6.96 7.32 11.79
C ALA A 162 6.85 8.81 11.48
N ALA A 163 5.61 9.29 11.34
CA ALA A 163 5.31 10.68 11.05
C ALA A 163 4.20 11.22 11.96
N ASP A 164 4.21 12.53 12.22
CA ASP A 164 3.04 13.21 12.75
C ASP A 164 2.04 13.46 11.62
N TRP A 165 1.06 12.58 11.53
CA TRP A 165 0.00 12.66 10.50
C TRP A 165 -0.94 13.85 10.71
N ASN A 166 -1.00 14.37 11.94
CA ASN A 166 -1.78 15.56 12.26
C ASN A 166 -1.01 16.88 12.03
N SER A 167 0.22 16.84 11.52
CA SER A 167 0.98 18.03 11.14
C SER A 167 0.28 18.81 10.03
N GLU A 168 0.46 20.14 10.00
CA GLU A 168 -0.19 21.00 9.00
C GLU A 168 0.19 20.61 7.57
N THR A 169 1.44 20.18 7.33
CA THR A 169 1.90 19.70 6.03
C THR A 169 1.08 18.48 5.55
N ASN A 170 0.86 17.49 6.42
CA ASN A 170 0.09 16.30 6.08
C ASN A 170 -1.39 16.63 5.89
N ARG A 171 -1.96 17.45 6.77
CA ARG A 171 -3.35 17.90 6.69
C ARG A 171 -3.64 18.68 5.41
N THR A 172 -2.74 19.59 5.01
CA THR A 172 -2.86 20.37 3.78
C THR A 172 -2.86 19.45 2.55
N LEU A 173 -1.93 18.51 2.47
CA LEU A 173 -1.92 17.54 1.36
C LEU A 173 -3.21 16.72 1.30
N ILE A 174 -3.73 16.25 2.44
CA ILE A 174 -5.00 15.51 2.47
C ILE A 174 -6.16 16.39 2.02
N ARG A 175 -6.27 17.65 2.47
CA ARG A 175 -7.30 18.59 2.02
C ARG A 175 -7.24 18.83 0.49
N GLU A 176 -6.06 19.03 -0.05
CA GLU A 176 -5.86 19.20 -1.51
C GLU A 176 -6.35 17.97 -2.29
N LEU A 177 -5.99 16.77 -1.86
CA LEU A 177 -6.41 15.54 -2.50
C LEU A 177 -7.92 15.28 -2.36
N LEU A 178 -8.52 15.66 -1.25
CA LEU A 178 -9.97 15.58 -1.04
C LEU A 178 -10.72 16.60 -1.89
N GLY A 179 -10.18 17.81 -2.07
CA GLY A 179 -10.78 18.89 -2.89
C GLY A 179 -10.64 18.68 -4.39
N SER A 180 -9.60 18.00 -4.86
CA SER A 180 -9.34 17.79 -6.29
C SER A 180 -10.38 16.91 -7.00
N GLY A 181 -11.22 16.19 -6.27
CA GLY A 181 -12.31 15.36 -6.82
C GLY A 181 -13.62 16.11 -7.14
N THR A 182 -13.75 17.38 -6.73
CA THR A 182 -15.00 18.15 -6.90
C THR A 182 -15.03 19.04 -8.15
N SER A 183 -13.90 19.15 -8.87
CA SER A 183 -13.78 20.11 -10.00
C SER A 183 -14.29 19.63 -11.37
N THR A 184 -14.80 18.40 -11.51
CA THR A 184 -15.17 17.84 -12.83
C THR A 184 -16.66 17.97 -13.17
N THR A 185 -17.51 18.56 -12.31
CA THR A 185 -18.98 18.60 -12.55
C THR A 185 -19.54 20.02 -12.75
N ALA A 186 -18.72 21.06 -12.90
CA ALA A 186 -19.20 22.45 -13.02
C ALA A 186 -19.04 23.08 -14.41
N LEU A 187 -18.98 22.29 -15.50
CA LEU A 187 -19.03 22.76 -16.88
C LEU A 187 -19.93 21.85 -17.73
N ARG A 188 -21.24 21.98 -17.54
CA ARG A 188 -22.24 21.69 -18.58
C ARG A 188 -23.41 22.65 -18.46
#